data_a01c01850629f2c8486aa282ac43d734
#
_entry.id   a01c01850629f2c8486aa282ac43d734
#
_cell.length_a   1.000
_cell.length_b   1.000
_cell.length_c   1.000
_cell.angle_alpha   90.00
_cell.angle_beta   90.00
_cell.angle_gamma   90.00
#
_symmetry.space_group_name_H-M   'P 1'
#
loop_
_entity.id
_entity.type
_entity.pdbx_description
1 polymer ?
#
loop_
_entity_poly.entity_id
_entity_poly.type
_entity_poly.pdbx_seq_one_letter_code
_entity_poly.pdbx_strand_id
1 'polypeptide(L)'
;SCIKDAVTGRIVNHVTSSANDLNLATDTIAFLDSTENTLFHSDQGTLYFNDEFQNKLKELGYEQSMSRRGNCWDNSSQESYFGHMKDECDFSKCSTPEDVKKRVDEYVYYYNYERPQWTRNKMTPVDYEKYLYSMSDGEYSKYMEIEQEKYDKMMEKAGIKALKRAVELGAFTQEKLELWLK
;
A
#
# COMPACT_ATOMS: atom_id res chain seq x y z
N SER A 1 8.20 5.42 8.47
CA SER A 1 6.93 5.72 7.83
C SER A 1 7.12 5.95 6.34
N CYS A 2 6.14 5.60 5.51
CA CYS A 2 6.19 5.91 4.07
C CYS A 2 4.79 6.03 3.47
N ILE A 3 4.72 6.75 2.35
CA ILE A 3 3.53 6.90 1.52
C ILE A 3 3.76 6.16 0.22
N LYS A 4 2.82 5.33 -0.14
CA LYS A 4 2.85 4.51 -1.34
C LYS A 4 1.66 4.85 -2.22
N ASP A 5 1.92 5.15 -3.47
CA ASP A 5 0.87 5.29 -4.48
C ASP A 5 0.18 3.93 -4.71
N ALA A 6 -1.14 3.90 -4.61
CA ALA A 6 -1.91 2.67 -4.66
C ALA A 6 -1.92 2.04 -6.08
N VAL A 7 -1.86 2.86 -7.12
CA VAL A 7 -1.91 2.42 -8.51
C VAL A 7 -0.53 1.96 -8.98
N THR A 8 0.46 2.84 -8.88
CA THR A 8 1.81 2.58 -9.40
C THR A 8 2.65 1.73 -8.46
N GLY A 9 2.32 1.73 -7.16
CA GLY A 9 3.11 1.10 -6.10
C GLY A 9 4.37 1.86 -5.73
N ARG A 10 4.59 3.03 -6.33
CA ARG A 10 5.74 3.88 -6.05
C ARG A 10 5.70 4.36 -4.60
N ILE A 11 6.84 4.33 -3.92
CA ILE A 11 7.01 5.03 -2.65
C ILE A 11 7.20 6.51 -2.97
N VAL A 12 6.19 7.31 -2.66
CA VAL A 12 6.15 8.74 -2.97
C VAL A 12 7.00 9.52 -1.99
N ASN A 13 6.91 9.17 -0.71
CA ASN A 13 7.71 9.74 0.36
C ASN A 13 7.98 8.73 1.47
N HIS A 14 9.08 8.93 2.22
CA HIS A 14 9.39 8.15 3.40
C HIS A 14 10.19 8.97 4.40
N VAL A 15 10.02 8.65 5.68
CA VAL A 15 10.77 9.24 6.79
C VAL A 15 11.21 8.14 7.74
N THR A 16 12.47 8.18 8.14
CA THR A 16 13.04 7.29 9.16
C THR A 16 13.28 8.09 10.44
N SER A 17 12.71 7.64 11.55
CA SER A 17 12.85 8.27 12.87
C SER A 17 13.12 7.23 13.94
N SER A 18 13.76 7.62 15.01
CA SER A 18 13.91 6.82 16.24
C SER A 18 12.67 6.86 17.15
N ALA A 19 11.74 7.79 16.88
CA ALA A 19 10.48 7.95 17.61
C ALA A 19 9.28 7.61 16.70
N ASN A 20 8.31 6.92 17.29
CA ASN A 20 7.01 6.68 16.63
C ASN A 20 6.00 7.67 17.22
N ASP A 21 6.08 8.91 16.78
CA ASP A 21 5.30 10.04 17.26
C ASP A 21 4.59 10.80 16.13
N LEU A 22 3.88 11.87 16.51
CA LEU A 22 3.13 12.68 15.54
C LEU A 22 4.06 13.33 14.51
N ASN A 23 5.29 13.72 14.92
CA ASN A 23 6.23 14.33 13.99
C ASN A 23 6.59 13.37 12.85
N LEU A 24 6.79 12.08 13.14
CA LEU A 24 7.03 11.09 12.09
C LEU A 24 5.89 11.06 11.07
N ALA A 25 4.64 11.11 11.52
CA ALA A 25 3.48 11.09 10.63
C ALA A 25 3.38 12.39 9.82
N THR A 26 3.50 13.55 10.48
CA THR A 26 3.39 14.86 9.81
C THR A 26 4.55 15.14 8.86
N ASP A 27 5.77 14.72 9.21
CA ASP A 27 6.93 14.85 8.34
C ASP A 27 6.79 13.97 7.09
N THR A 28 6.14 12.80 7.23
CA THR A 28 5.90 11.92 6.09
C THR A 28 4.96 12.55 5.06
N ILE A 29 4.00 13.38 5.46
CA ILE A 29 3.09 14.09 4.54
C ILE A 29 3.58 15.49 4.14
N ALA A 30 4.63 16.02 4.78
CA ALA A 30 5.07 17.41 4.61
C ALA A 30 5.53 17.75 3.18
N PHE A 31 5.96 16.75 2.41
CA PHE A 31 6.47 16.92 1.04
C PHE A 31 5.48 16.43 -0.03
N LEU A 32 4.23 16.16 0.36
CA LEU A 32 3.18 15.86 -0.62
C LEU A 32 2.78 17.14 -1.35
N ASP A 33 2.63 17.02 -2.66
CA ASP A 33 2.06 18.09 -3.47
C ASP A 33 0.59 18.29 -3.09
N SER A 34 0.14 19.55 -3.15
CA SER A 34 -1.28 19.86 -3.00
C SER A 34 -2.06 19.26 -4.15
N THR A 35 -3.23 18.69 -3.84
CA THR A 35 -4.05 17.98 -4.82
C THR A 35 -5.53 18.25 -4.59
N GLU A 36 -6.37 17.89 -5.56
CA GLU A 36 -7.82 17.87 -5.43
C GLU A 36 -8.32 16.44 -5.71
N ASN A 37 -9.31 16.01 -4.92
CA ASN A 37 -9.97 14.71 -5.10
C ASN A 37 -9.04 13.48 -4.96
N THR A 38 -7.98 13.58 -4.16
CA THR A 38 -7.07 12.46 -3.90
C THR A 38 -7.34 11.87 -2.52
N LEU A 39 -7.49 10.55 -2.49
CA LEU A 39 -7.73 9.81 -1.26
C LEU A 39 -6.40 9.45 -0.59
N PHE A 40 -6.25 9.80 0.69
CA PHE A 40 -5.17 9.35 1.55
C PHE A 40 -5.68 8.23 2.46
N HIS A 41 -5.24 7.00 2.23
CA HIS A 41 -5.66 5.84 3.01
C HIS A 41 -4.61 5.47 4.06
N SER A 42 -5.06 5.21 5.30
CA SER A 42 -4.21 4.72 6.40
C SER A 42 -4.89 3.60 7.18
N ASP A 43 -4.14 2.94 8.05
CA ASP A 43 -4.74 2.13 9.11
C ASP A 43 -5.36 3.02 10.19
N GLN A 44 -5.94 2.38 11.23
CA GLN A 44 -6.50 3.07 12.39
C GLN A 44 -5.45 3.37 13.49
N GLY A 45 -4.22 3.65 13.10
CA GLY A 45 -3.17 4.06 14.04
C GLY A 45 -3.52 5.38 14.73
N THR A 46 -3.22 5.49 16.03
CA THR A 46 -3.58 6.67 16.84
C THR A 46 -3.04 7.98 16.30
N LEU A 47 -1.91 7.94 15.61
CA LEU A 47 -1.29 9.13 14.98
C LEU A 47 -2.17 9.74 13.90
N TYR A 48 -2.90 8.91 13.14
CA TYR A 48 -3.74 9.34 12.02
C TYR A 48 -5.12 9.89 12.46
N PHE A 49 -5.50 9.67 13.74
CA PHE A 49 -6.67 10.31 14.37
C PHE A 49 -6.37 11.67 14.98
N ASN A 50 -5.10 12.08 15.02
CA ASN A 50 -4.72 13.36 15.59
C ASN A 50 -5.20 14.52 14.72
N ASP A 51 -5.81 15.53 15.35
CA ASP A 51 -6.38 16.69 14.65
C ASP A 51 -5.33 17.47 13.83
N GLU A 52 -4.10 17.58 14.33
CA GLU A 52 -3.02 18.25 13.63
C GLU A 52 -2.66 17.53 12.31
N PHE A 53 -2.55 16.18 12.35
CA PHE A 53 -2.33 15.39 11.15
C PHE A 53 -3.48 15.53 10.15
N GLN A 54 -4.73 15.43 10.63
CA GLN A 54 -5.92 15.53 9.79
C GLN A 54 -6.07 16.91 9.15
N ASN A 55 -5.82 17.98 9.92
CA ASN A 55 -5.86 19.34 9.40
C ASN A 55 -4.79 19.57 8.33
N LYS A 56 -3.55 19.13 8.58
CA LYS A 56 -2.46 19.25 7.61
C LYS A 56 -2.75 18.48 6.33
N LEU A 57 -3.33 17.28 6.41
CA LEU A 57 -3.73 16.50 5.25
C LEU A 57 -4.85 17.19 4.45
N LYS A 58 -5.83 17.77 5.15
CA LYS A 58 -6.91 18.55 4.55
C LYS A 58 -6.43 19.84 3.88
N GLU A 59 -5.45 20.53 4.49
CA GLU A 59 -4.82 21.73 3.89
C GLU A 59 -4.12 21.40 2.57
N LEU A 60 -3.58 20.19 2.44
CA LEU A 60 -3.00 19.68 1.21
C LEU A 60 -4.04 19.20 0.18
N GLY A 61 -5.33 19.23 0.53
CA GLY A 61 -6.42 18.86 -0.36
C GLY A 61 -6.75 17.36 -0.43
N TYR A 62 -6.18 16.55 0.49
CA TYR A 62 -6.46 15.12 0.55
C TYR A 62 -7.73 14.81 1.37
N GLU A 63 -8.49 13.83 0.90
CA GLU A 63 -9.57 13.22 1.66
C GLU A 63 -9.04 12.00 2.41
N GLN A 64 -9.20 11.99 3.74
CA GLN A 64 -8.72 10.88 4.57
C GLN A 64 -9.69 9.70 4.55
N SER A 65 -9.17 8.52 4.29
CA SER A 65 -9.83 7.22 4.43
C SER A 65 -9.05 6.34 5.39
N MET A 66 -9.74 5.50 6.15
CA MET A 66 -9.11 4.57 7.09
C MET A 66 -9.60 3.15 6.87
N SER A 67 -8.69 2.18 7.05
CA SER A 67 -9.01 0.76 7.05
C SER A 67 -10.14 0.45 8.03
N ARG A 68 -10.97 -0.53 7.71
CA ARG A 68 -11.98 -1.04 8.63
C ARG A 68 -11.31 -1.72 9.82
N ARG A 69 -11.91 -1.59 11.01
CA ARG A 69 -11.35 -2.17 12.22
C ARG A 69 -11.13 -3.69 12.08
N GLY A 70 -9.90 -4.13 12.29
CA GLY A 70 -9.52 -5.55 12.23
C GLY A 70 -9.43 -6.13 10.81
N ASN A 71 -9.49 -5.30 9.76
CA ASN A 71 -9.36 -5.74 8.38
C ASN A 71 -7.96 -5.42 7.81
N CYS A 72 -7.05 -6.39 7.90
CA CYS A 72 -5.69 -6.26 7.36
C CYS A 72 -5.64 -6.17 5.82
N TRP A 73 -6.71 -6.60 5.12
CA TRP A 73 -6.75 -6.55 3.65
C TRP A 73 -6.72 -5.12 3.11
N ASP A 74 -7.34 -4.19 3.83
CA ASP A 74 -7.43 -2.80 3.42
C ASP A 74 -6.04 -2.12 3.37
N ASN A 75 -5.04 -2.63 4.13
CA ASN A 75 -3.66 -2.12 4.18
C ASN A 75 -2.60 -3.11 3.66
N SER A 76 -3.02 -4.20 3.03
CA SER A 76 -2.15 -5.30 2.61
C SER A 76 -1.02 -4.87 1.67
N SER A 77 -1.25 -3.88 0.82
CA SER A 77 -0.24 -3.34 -0.10
C SER A 77 0.94 -2.69 0.64
N GLN A 78 0.65 -1.99 1.73
CA GLN A 78 1.65 -1.35 2.59
C GLN A 78 2.39 -2.37 3.45
N GLU A 79 1.65 -3.33 4.01
CA GLU A 79 2.24 -4.43 4.79
C GLU A 79 3.18 -5.27 3.94
N SER A 80 2.80 -5.57 2.70
CA SER A 80 3.64 -6.29 1.73
C SER A 80 4.94 -5.54 1.43
N TYR A 81 4.89 -4.22 1.28
CA TYR A 81 6.11 -3.41 1.09
C TYR A 81 7.07 -3.53 2.26
N PHE A 82 6.57 -3.37 3.49
CA PHE A 82 7.41 -3.51 4.69
C PHE A 82 7.91 -4.95 4.89
N GLY A 83 7.13 -5.95 4.51
CA GLY A 83 7.57 -7.35 4.48
C GLY A 83 8.78 -7.54 3.56
N HIS A 84 8.67 -7.11 2.30
CA HIS A 84 9.77 -7.15 1.35
C HIS A 84 11.01 -6.37 1.82
N MET A 85 10.81 -5.18 2.38
CA MET A 85 11.93 -4.40 2.92
C MET A 85 12.68 -5.15 4.02
N LYS A 86 11.96 -5.83 4.93
CA LYS A 86 12.57 -6.60 6.02
C LYS A 86 13.32 -7.83 5.50
N ASP A 87 12.80 -8.47 4.45
CA ASP A 87 13.41 -9.68 3.88
C ASP A 87 14.60 -9.36 2.97
N GLU A 88 14.55 -8.24 2.26
CA GLU A 88 15.55 -7.87 1.24
C GLU A 88 16.65 -6.92 1.79
N CYS A 89 16.38 -6.20 2.90
CA CYS A 89 17.36 -5.34 3.56
C CYS A 89 18.14 -6.05 4.65
N ASP A 90 19.45 -6.07 4.52
CA ASP A 90 20.34 -6.51 5.60
C ASP A 90 20.64 -5.33 6.55
N PHE A 91 19.93 -5.27 7.67
CA PHE A 91 20.17 -4.28 8.73
C PHE A 91 21.21 -4.72 9.76
N SER A 92 21.76 -5.94 9.67
CA SER A 92 22.71 -6.49 10.66
C SER A 92 24.02 -5.70 10.73
N LYS A 93 24.34 -4.95 9.68
CA LYS A 93 25.54 -4.11 9.59
C LYS A 93 25.32 -2.65 9.99
N CYS A 94 24.08 -2.28 10.35
CA CYS A 94 23.77 -0.94 10.79
C CYS A 94 24.13 -0.81 12.28
N SER A 95 25.03 0.10 12.60
CA SER A 95 25.48 0.38 13.96
C SER A 95 24.94 1.66 14.55
N THR A 96 24.46 2.55 13.68
CA THR A 96 23.91 3.87 14.05
C THR A 96 22.53 4.08 13.41
N PRO A 97 21.70 5.00 13.95
CA PRO A 97 20.46 5.40 13.31
C PRO A 97 20.67 5.94 11.89
N GLU A 98 21.78 6.61 11.62
CA GLU A 98 22.17 7.13 10.33
C GLU A 98 22.43 6.00 9.32
N ASP A 99 23.06 4.90 9.76
CA ASP A 99 23.25 3.71 8.91
C ASP A 99 21.89 3.10 8.51
N VAL A 100 20.95 3.02 9.47
CA VAL A 100 19.59 2.53 9.21
C VAL A 100 18.87 3.42 8.21
N LYS A 101 18.92 4.75 8.42
CA LYS A 101 18.32 5.72 7.49
C LYS A 101 18.87 5.54 6.09
N LYS A 102 20.20 5.54 5.95
CA LYS A 102 20.86 5.35 4.65
C LYS A 102 20.43 4.04 3.98
N ARG A 103 20.34 2.94 4.74
CA ARG A 103 19.90 1.64 4.21
C ARG A 103 18.43 1.68 3.74
N VAL A 104 17.56 2.37 4.45
CA VAL A 104 16.16 2.57 4.04
C VAL A 104 16.10 3.42 2.76
N ASP A 105 16.87 4.52 2.69
CA ASP A 105 16.93 5.39 1.50
C ASP A 105 17.41 4.60 0.26
N GLU A 106 18.46 3.78 0.40
CA GLU A 106 18.97 2.89 -0.65
C GLU A 106 17.89 1.86 -1.09
N TYR A 107 17.15 1.29 -0.13
CA TYR A 107 16.09 0.33 -0.45
C TYR A 107 14.91 0.99 -1.16
N VAL A 108 14.47 2.18 -0.75
CA VAL A 108 13.41 2.92 -1.43
C VAL A 108 13.82 3.24 -2.87
N TYR A 109 15.07 3.62 -3.10
CA TYR A 109 15.60 3.83 -4.45
C TYR A 109 15.53 2.53 -5.27
N TYR A 110 16.10 1.44 -4.76
CA TYR A 110 16.06 0.13 -5.40
C TYR A 110 14.62 -0.31 -5.71
N TYR A 111 13.71 -0.19 -4.73
CA TYR A 111 12.30 -0.58 -4.87
C TYR A 111 11.59 0.20 -5.98
N ASN A 112 11.84 1.51 -6.07
CA ASN A 112 11.18 2.39 -7.03
C ASN A 112 11.76 2.27 -8.45
N TYR A 113 13.08 2.10 -8.59
CA TYR A 113 13.79 2.26 -9.86
C TYR A 113 14.41 0.97 -10.43
N GLU A 114 14.62 -0.06 -9.59
CA GLU A 114 15.37 -1.25 -10.00
C GLU A 114 14.60 -2.56 -9.78
N ARG A 115 13.66 -2.59 -8.83
CA ARG A 115 12.92 -3.79 -8.45
C ARG A 115 11.67 -4.01 -9.31
N PRO A 116 11.64 -5.03 -10.22
CA PRO A 116 10.46 -5.31 -11.03
C PRO A 116 9.31 -5.85 -10.18
N GLN A 117 8.08 -5.43 -10.49
CA GLN A 117 6.85 -5.84 -9.82
C GLN A 117 6.02 -6.75 -10.74
N TRP A 118 5.78 -7.98 -10.33
CA TRP A 118 5.00 -8.93 -11.15
C TRP A 118 3.60 -8.42 -11.51
N THR A 119 2.93 -7.78 -10.57
CA THR A 119 1.58 -7.22 -10.72
C THR A 119 1.55 -5.95 -11.57
N ARG A 120 2.71 -5.41 -11.95
CA ARG A 120 2.87 -4.18 -12.75
C ARG A 120 3.63 -4.46 -14.05
N ASN A 121 3.18 -5.46 -14.79
CA ASN A 121 3.76 -5.87 -16.07
C ASN A 121 5.28 -6.14 -15.98
N LYS A 122 5.77 -6.56 -14.81
CA LYS A 122 7.22 -6.76 -14.51
C LYS A 122 8.04 -5.47 -14.66
N MET A 123 7.42 -4.32 -14.58
CA MET A 123 8.09 -3.02 -14.57
C MET A 123 8.45 -2.62 -13.14
N THR A 124 9.39 -1.70 -13.00
CA THR A 124 9.59 -0.97 -11.75
C THR A 124 8.41 -0.04 -11.48
N PRO A 125 8.14 0.37 -10.23
CA PRO A 125 7.08 1.34 -9.94
C PRO A 125 7.16 2.62 -10.78
N VAL A 126 8.37 3.18 -10.96
CA VAL A 126 8.58 4.38 -11.77
C VAL A 126 8.37 4.15 -13.26
N ASP A 127 8.81 3.03 -13.80
CA ASP A 127 8.59 2.73 -15.22
C ASP A 127 7.12 2.41 -15.51
N TYR A 128 6.42 1.77 -14.54
CA TYR A 128 4.99 1.54 -14.63
C TYR A 128 4.20 2.85 -14.57
N GLU A 129 4.60 3.80 -13.72
CA GLU A 129 4.05 5.16 -13.68
C GLU A 129 4.18 5.84 -15.05
N LYS A 130 5.38 5.85 -15.65
CA LYS A 130 5.62 6.40 -16.99
C LYS A 130 4.78 5.71 -18.05
N TYR A 131 4.65 4.39 -17.98
CA TYR A 131 3.82 3.60 -18.89
C TYR A 131 2.34 4.04 -18.82
N LEU A 132 1.79 4.23 -17.62
CA LEU A 132 0.42 4.72 -17.46
C LEU A 132 0.25 6.14 -18.00
N TYR A 133 1.18 7.04 -17.73
CA TYR A 133 1.14 8.41 -18.25
C TYR A 133 1.34 8.51 -19.78
N SER A 134 1.87 7.47 -20.42
CA SER A 134 2.00 7.43 -21.87
C SER A 134 0.70 7.05 -22.60
N MET A 135 -0.33 6.60 -21.88
CA MET A 135 -1.62 6.23 -22.42
C MET A 135 -2.49 7.47 -22.68
N SER A 136 -3.33 7.42 -23.70
CA SER A 136 -4.47 8.33 -23.82
C SER A 136 -5.53 8.02 -22.75
N ASP A 137 -6.41 8.97 -22.46
CA ASP A 137 -7.47 8.80 -21.44
C ASP A 137 -8.35 7.56 -21.72
N GLY A 138 -8.66 7.29 -22.99
CA GLY A 138 -9.45 6.12 -23.38
C GLY A 138 -8.70 4.80 -23.20
N GLU A 139 -7.40 4.77 -23.47
CA GLU A 139 -6.56 3.59 -23.24
C GLU A 139 -6.40 3.33 -21.75
N TYR A 140 -6.15 4.39 -20.97
CA TYR A 140 -6.04 4.30 -19.50
C TYR A 140 -7.33 3.76 -18.88
N SER A 141 -8.49 4.30 -19.23
CA SER A 141 -9.78 3.84 -18.71
C SER A 141 -10.02 2.36 -18.99
N LYS A 142 -9.80 1.93 -20.24
CA LYS A 142 -9.92 0.52 -20.62
C LYS A 142 -8.91 -0.38 -19.92
N TYR A 143 -7.69 0.08 -19.71
CA TYR A 143 -6.66 -0.65 -18.98
C TYR A 143 -7.08 -0.85 -17.51
N MET A 144 -7.58 0.20 -16.86
CA MET A 144 -8.03 0.13 -15.46
C MET A 144 -9.26 -0.76 -15.29
N GLU A 145 -10.20 -0.80 -16.25
CA GLU A 145 -11.31 -1.76 -16.23
C GLU A 145 -10.82 -3.20 -16.25
N ILE A 146 -9.86 -3.53 -17.10
CA ILE A 146 -9.27 -4.86 -17.19
C ILE A 146 -8.54 -5.24 -15.90
N GLU A 147 -7.78 -4.32 -15.30
CA GLU A 147 -7.08 -4.57 -14.03
C GLU A 147 -8.07 -4.76 -12.89
N GLN A 148 -9.17 -4.00 -12.84
CA GLN A 148 -10.24 -4.16 -11.86
C GLN A 148 -10.90 -5.54 -11.99
N GLU A 149 -11.23 -5.98 -13.18
CA GLU A 149 -11.78 -7.33 -13.40
C GLU A 149 -10.82 -8.44 -12.93
N LYS A 150 -9.52 -8.29 -13.18
CA LYS A 150 -8.50 -9.24 -12.70
C LYS A 150 -8.46 -9.29 -11.18
N TYR A 151 -8.52 -8.12 -10.55
CA TYR A 151 -8.55 -7.99 -9.10
C TYR A 151 -9.79 -8.67 -8.50
N ASP A 152 -10.97 -8.39 -9.05
CA ASP A 152 -12.24 -8.95 -8.59
C ASP A 152 -12.25 -10.50 -8.68
N LYS A 153 -11.78 -11.03 -9.82
CA LYS A 153 -11.62 -12.49 -10.01
C LYS A 153 -10.61 -13.11 -9.03
N MET A 154 -9.55 -12.38 -8.70
CA MET A 154 -8.56 -12.82 -7.71
C MET A 154 -9.16 -12.85 -6.31
N MET A 155 -9.90 -11.81 -5.92
CA MET A 155 -10.56 -11.70 -4.61
C MET A 155 -11.66 -12.75 -4.43
N GLU A 156 -12.45 -13.01 -5.46
CA GLU A 156 -13.44 -14.10 -5.48
C GLU A 156 -12.77 -15.46 -5.22
N LYS A 157 -11.71 -15.79 -5.95
CA LYS A 157 -10.94 -17.03 -5.75
C LYS A 157 -10.35 -17.13 -4.34
N ALA A 158 -9.82 -16.04 -3.81
CA ALA A 158 -9.29 -15.99 -2.45
C ALA A 158 -10.39 -16.21 -1.40
N GLY A 159 -11.55 -15.59 -1.58
CA GLY A 159 -12.73 -15.78 -0.73
C GLY A 159 -13.19 -17.22 -0.72
N ILE A 160 -13.34 -17.86 -1.88
CA ILE A 160 -13.70 -19.27 -2.01
C ILE A 160 -12.67 -20.17 -1.30
N LYS A 161 -11.37 -19.91 -1.49
CA LYS A 161 -10.30 -20.68 -0.83
C LYS A 161 -10.36 -20.55 0.70
N ALA A 162 -10.58 -19.32 1.21
CA ALA A 162 -10.71 -19.07 2.64
C ALA A 162 -11.94 -19.80 3.25
N LEU A 163 -13.09 -19.78 2.56
CA LEU A 163 -14.30 -20.48 2.99
C LEU A 163 -14.11 -22.00 3.01
N LYS A 164 -13.48 -22.58 1.98
CA LYS A 164 -13.14 -24.02 1.96
C LYS A 164 -12.26 -24.39 3.15
N ARG A 165 -11.24 -23.56 3.45
CA ARG A 165 -10.37 -23.77 4.61
C ARG A 165 -11.12 -23.68 5.94
N ALA A 166 -12.08 -22.75 6.06
CA ALA A 166 -12.92 -22.62 7.25
C ALA A 166 -13.81 -23.86 7.46
N VAL A 167 -14.30 -24.48 6.39
CA VAL A 167 -15.02 -25.76 6.46
C VAL A 167 -14.12 -26.89 6.97
N GLU A 168 -12.92 -27.04 6.42
CA GLU A 168 -11.93 -28.04 6.86
C GLU A 168 -11.59 -27.92 8.35
N LEU A 169 -11.55 -26.69 8.87
CA LEU A 169 -11.27 -26.39 10.29
C LEU A 169 -12.51 -26.46 11.18
N GLY A 170 -13.69 -26.76 10.63
CA GLY A 170 -14.96 -26.84 11.38
C GLY A 170 -15.54 -25.48 11.80
N ALA A 171 -14.97 -24.37 11.33
CA ALA A 171 -15.47 -23.02 11.61
C ALA A 171 -16.63 -22.59 10.71
N PHE A 172 -16.91 -23.35 9.65
CA PHE A 172 -17.97 -23.10 8.67
C PHE A 172 -18.53 -24.42 8.17
N THR A 173 -19.86 -24.53 7.91
CA THR A 173 -20.44 -25.77 7.46
C THR A 173 -20.39 -25.93 5.95
N GLN A 174 -20.30 -27.18 5.47
CA GLN A 174 -20.31 -27.51 4.05
C GLN A 174 -21.60 -27.00 3.37
N GLU A 175 -22.74 -27.16 4.04
CA GLU A 175 -24.04 -26.70 3.55
C GLU A 175 -24.09 -25.19 3.31
N LYS A 176 -23.51 -24.38 4.21
CA LYS A 176 -23.40 -22.94 4.05
C LYS A 176 -22.45 -22.55 2.92
N LEU A 177 -21.36 -23.31 2.73
CA LEU A 177 -20.46 -23.09 1.60
C LEU A 177 -21.18 -23.32 0.26
N GLU A 178 -21.94 -24.41 0.13
CA GLU A 178 -22.69 -24.73 -1.08
C GLU A 178 -23.79 -23.70 -1.37
N LEU A 179 -24.40 -23.13 -0.34
CA LEU A 179 -25.37 -22.05 -0.49
C LEU A 179 -24.74 -20.75 -0.98
N TRP A 180 -23.51 -20.47 -0.54
CA TRP A 180 -22.78 -19.25 -0.94
C TRP A 180 -22.20 -19.35 -2.36
N LEU A 181 -21.89 -20.55 -2.84
CA LEU A 181 -21.34 -20.78 -4.19
C LEU A 181 -22.42 -20.83 -5.30
N LYS A 182 -23.72 -20.83 -4.95
CA LYS A 182 -24.86 -20.74 -5.87
C LYS A 182 -25.22 -19.28 -6.17
#